data_360d6b1199fdd663d480791f1888d9f7
#
_entry.id   360d6b1199fdd663d480791f1888d9f7
#
_cell.length_a   1.000
_cell.length_b   1.000
_cell.length_c   1.000
_cell.angle_alpha   90.00
_cell.angle_beta   90.00
_cell.angle_gamma   90.00
#
_symmetry.space_group_name_H-M   'P 1'
#
loop_
_entity.id
_entity.type
_entity.pdbx_description
1 polymer ?
#
loop_
_entity_poly.entity_id
_entity_poly.type
_entity_poly.pdbx_seq_one_letter_code
_entity_poly.pdbx_strand_id
1 'polypeptide(L)'
;IKNGTIMNPATQTIISGDILIEDDKIIKIAASITPSESEEVIDASGLVIAPGLIDTHIHFRDPGFTYKEDIHTGSLSAAHGGVTTVICMANTSPTVDNVPVLEDILQRAKAEDIRIYQAASISHSLKGETLTDMKALKEAGACGFTDDGIPLKNAAFCYKAMEEAASLNVPISLHEEDPAFITNNGINHGDVSEKLGVYGSPSIAEESLVARDCMLALRSGADVVIQHISSGRSVELIRMFKAQGAKLHAEATPHHFTLTDEALLEHGTLAKMNPPLRTEADRLAIIEGLKDGTIDLIATDHAPHSAEEKAKPLTEEKRGSDRLFLLRSVPAGLSPHEQV
;
A
#
# COMPACT_ATOMS: atom_id res chain seq x y z
N ILE A 1 -9.06 17.68 -23.64
CA ILE A 1 -8.98 16.25 -23.98
C ILE A 1 -10.23 15.90 -24.76
N LYS A 2 -10.09 15.22 -25.93
CA LYS A 2 -11.22 14.94 -26.83
C LYS A 2 -11.37 13.45 -27.12
N ASN A 3 -12.62 13.06 -27.50
CA ASN A 3 -12.97 11.77 -28.07
C ASN A 3 -12.73 10.55 -27.15
N GLY A 4 -12.58 10.76 -25.85
CA GLY A 4 -12.27 9.66 -24.94
C GLY A 4 -13.50 8.97 -24.34
N THR A 5 -13.26 7.79 -23.74
CA THR A 5 -14.23 7.13 -22.87
C THR A 5 -13.98 7.59 -21.44
N ILE A 6 -14.84 8.44 -20.90
CA ILE A 6 -14.69 9.06 -19.58
C ILE A 6 -15.33 8.15 -18.54
N MET A 7 -14.53 7.68 -17.58
CA MET A 7 -15.00 6.93 -16.41
C MET A 7 -15.04 7.88 -15.20
N ASN A 8 -16.20 8.02 -14.59
CA ASN A 8 -16.37 8.77 -13.36
C ASN A 8 -16.77 7.82 -12.21
N PRO A 9 -15.84 7.41 -11.37
CA PRO A 9 -16.14 6.48 -10.28
C PRO A 9 -17.07 7.10 -9.21
N ALA A 10 -17.04 8.40 -8.99
CA ALA A 10 -17.90 9.07 -8.02
C ALA A 10 -19.39 8.99 -8.39
N THR A 11 -19.71 9.02 -9.69
CA THR A 11 -21.08 8.91 -10.20
C THR A 11 -21.38 7.52 -10.78
N GLN A 12 -20.39 6.64 -10.84
CA GLN A 12 -20.46 5.30 -11.46
C GLN A 12 -20.93 5.38 -12.93
N THR A 13 -20.50 6.39 -13.66
CA THR A 13 -20.87 6.61 -15.06
C THR A 13 -19.70 6.41 -16.00
N ILE A 14 -20.01 5.89 -17.19
CA ILE A 14 -19.08 5.77 -18.32
C ILE A 14 -19.74 6.47 -19.50
N ILE A 15 -19.10 7.51 -20.03
CA ILE A 15 -19.62 8.31 -21.15
C ILE A 15 -18.54 8.54 -22.20
N SER A 16 -18.92 8.62 -23.47
CA SER A 16 -18.03 9.14 -24.50
C SER A 16 -18.12 10.66 -24.56
N GLY A 17 -17.01 11.37 -24.63
CA GLY A 17 -17.03 12.81 -24.63
C GLY A 17 -15.67 13.49 -24.53
N ASP A 18 -15.74 14.79 -24.27
CA ASP A 18 -14.62 15.69 -24.17
C ASP A 18 -14.53 16.32 -22.77
N ILE A 19 -13.33 16.65 -22.34
CA ILE A 19 -13.05 17.35 -21.08
C ILE A 19 -12.29 18.63 -21.38
N LEU A 20 -12.79 19.77 -20.88
CA LEU A 20 -12.07 21.03 -20.84
C LEU A 20 -11.41 21.21 -19.48
N ILE A 21 -10.11 21.51 -19.49
CA ILE A 21 -9.30 21.78 -18.31
C ILE A 21 -8.75 23.21 -18.44
N GLU A 22 -8.89 24.00 -17.39
CA GLU A 22 -8.23 25.30 -17.24
C GLU A 22 -7.38 25.24 -15.97
N ASP A 23 -6.11 25.59 -16.10
CA ASP A 23 -5.12 25.42 -15.07
C ASP A 23 -5.09 23.97 -14.57
N ASP A 24 -5.50 23.73 -13.34
CA ASP A 24 -5.54 22.42 -12.67
C ASP A 24 -6.96 21.86 -12.46
N LYS A 25 -7.98 22.47 -13.14
CA LYS A 25 -9.39 22.15 -12.88
C LYS A 25 -10.14 21.69 -14.12
N ILE A 26 -10.97 20.68 -13.94
CA ILE A 26 -11.97 20.29 -14.93
C ILE A 26 -13.10 21.32 -14.90
N ILE A 27 -13.23 22.11 -15.98
CA ILE A 27 -14.25 23.16 -16.11
C ILE A 27 -15.53 22.62 -16.76
N LYS A 28 -15.38 21.67 -17.70
CA LYS A 28 -16.53 21.14 -18.44
C LYS A 28 -16.29 19.71 -18.89
N ILE A 29 -17.33 18.90 -18.80
CA ILE A 29 -17.43 17.58 -19.44
C ILE A 29 -18.67 17.63 -20.34
N ALA A 30 -18.54 17.29 -21.62
CA ALA A 30 -19.64 17.29 -22.58
C ALA A 30 -19.41 16.28 -23.69
N ALA A 31 -20.48 15.92 -24.42
CA ALA A 31 -20.40 15.03 -25.57
C ALA A 31 -19.47 15.57 -26.69
N SER A 32 -19.36 16.89 -26.81
CA SER A 32 -18.40 17.55 -27.70
C SER A 32 -18.09 18.96 -27.20
N ILE A 33 -16.83 19.36 -27.29
CA ILE A 33 -16.33 20.69 -26.97
C ILE A 33 -15.54 21.20 -28.19
N THR A 34 -15.88 22.37 -28.69
CA THR A 34 -15.09 23.02 -29.76
C THR A 34 -13.94 23.77 -29.10
N PRO A 35 -12.66 23.36 -29.34
CA PRO A 35 -11.53 24.09 -28.78
C PRO A 35 -11.37 25.45 -29.43
N SER A 36 -10.83 26.45 -28.73
CA SER A 36 -10.32 27.69 -29.28
C SER A 36 -8.96 27.46 -29.96
N GLU A 37 -8.52 28.42 -30.78
CA GLU A 37 -7.24 28.37 -31.51
C GLU A 37 -6.01 28.33 -30.55
N SER A 38 -6.19 28.80 -29.32
CA SER A 38 -5.11 28.86 -28.31
C SER A 38 -5.05 27.67 -27.38
N GLU A 39 -5.99 26.73 -27.48
CA GLU A 39 -6.06 25.56 -26.59
C GLU A 39 -5.26 24.39 -27.15
N GLU A 40 -4.48 23.72 -26.26
CA GLU A 40 -3.87 22.43 -26.57
C GLU A 40 -4.94 21.35 -26.62
N VAL A 41 -4.89 20.51 -27.64
CA VAL A 41 -5.84 19.41 -27.82
C VAL A 41 -5.14 18.07 -27.71
N ILE A 42 -5.56 17.29 -26.71
CA ILE A 42 -5.15 15.89 -26.55
C ILE A 42 -6.26 15.00 -27.14
N ASP A 43 -5.98 14.26 -28.19
CA ASP A 43 -6.91 13.27 -28.76
C ASP A 43 -6.82 11.96 -27.99
N ALA A 44 -7.89 11.60 -27.29
CA ALA A 44 -8.04 10.37 -26.52
C ALA A 44 -8.91 9.32 -27.24
N SER A 45 -8.98 9.35 -28.58
CA SER A 45 -9.72 8.35 -29.35
C SER A 45 -9.26 6.94 -29.05
N GLY A 46 -10.19 6.09 -28.60
CA GLY A 46 -9.89 4.71 -28.20
C GLY A 46 -9.26 4.54 -26.81
N LEU A 47 -9.06 5.65 -26.08
CA LEU A 47 -8.51 5.64 -24.72
C LEU A 47 -9.59 5.83 -23.66
N VAL A 48 -9.30 5.36 -22.45
CA VAL A 48 -10.10 5.62 -21.26
C VAL A 48 -9.50 6.83 -20.52
N ILE A 49 -10.35 7.76 -20.14
CA ILE A 49 -10.02 8.91 -19.29
C ILE A 49 -10.61 8.62 -17.91
N ALA A 50 -9.78 8.55 -16.90
CA ALA A 50 -10.17 8.31 -15.51
C ALA A 50 -9.39 9.25 -14.58
N PRO A 51 -9.85 9.45 -13.32
CA PRO A 51 -9.01 10.05 -12.30
C PRO A 51 -7.72 9.27 -12.15
N GLY A 52 -6.61 9.95 -11.84
CA GLY A 52 -5.36 9.28 -11.52
C GLY A 52 -5.53 8.35 -10.32
N LEU A 53 -4.81 7.23 -10.35
CA LEU A 53 -4.83 6.25 -9.27
C LEU A 53 -4.23 6.82 -7.98
N ILE A 54 -4.71 6.32 -6.84
CA ILE A 54 -4.19 6.63 -5.51
C ILE A 54 -3.63 5.36 -4.93
N ASP A 55 -2.36 5.39 -4.51
CA ASP A 55 -1.71 4.28 -3.82
C ASP A 55 -1.44 4.68 -2.37
N THR A 56 -2.09 3.98 -1.45
CA THR A 56 -2.07 4.32 -0.02
C THR A 56 -0.93 3.68 0.75
N HIS A 57 -0.08 2.86 0.08
CA HIS A 57 0.96 2.12 0.75
C HIS A 57 2.18 1.92 -0.15
N ILE A 58 3.18 2.79 0.01
CA ILE A 58 4.43 2.72 -0.76
C ILE A 58 5.66 3.08 0.09
N HIS A 59 6.85 2.71 -0.42
CA HIS A 59 8.14 2.97 0.21
C HIS A 59 9.11 3.58 -0.78
N PHE A 60 9.24 4.88 -0.83
CA PHE A 60 10.25 5.56 -1.66
C PHE A 60 11.68 5.47 -1.10
N ARG A 61 11.86 4.81 0.04
CA ARG A 61 13.18 4.53 0.62
C ARG A 61 14.02 5.75 0.98
N ASP A 62 13.47 6.92 0.92
CA ASP A 62 14.11 8.21 1.16
C ASP A 62 13.45 8.93 2.36
N PRO A 63 14.23 9.29 3.37
CA PRO A 63 15.69 9.24 3.48
C PRO A 63 16.29 7.87 3.82
N GLY A 64 17.57 7.71 3.52
CA GLY A 64 18.45 6.69 4.08
C GLY A 64 18.69 5.44 3.25
N PHE A 65 17.80 5.10 2.33
CA PHE A 65 17.93 3.91 1.48
C PHE A 65 17.84 4.26 -0.03
N THR A 66 18.28 5.46 -0.38
CA THR A 66 18.16 6.03 -1.74
C THR A 66 18.89 5.22 -2.83
N TYR A 67 19.76 4.28 -2.44
CA TYR A 67 20.35 3.33 -3.38
C TYR A 67 19.35 2.31 -3.95
N LYS A 68 18.16 2.19 -3.34
CA LYS A 68 17.06 1.36 -3.83
C LYS A 68 16.08 2.18 -4.67
N GLU A 69 15.70 3.34 -4.16
CA GLU A 69 14.81 4.32 -4.77
C GLU A 69 14.86 5.61 -3.94
N ASP A 70 14.56 6.75 -4.55
CA ASP A 70 14.38 8.03 -3.88
C ASP A 70 13.02 8.65 -4.24
N ILE A 71 12.68 9.80 -3.62
CA ILE A 71 11.40 10.48 -3.85
C ILE A 71 11.20 10.78 -5.34
N HIS A 72 12.25 11.20 -6.06
CA HIS A 72 12.14 11.57 -7.47
C HIS A 72 11.91 10.34 -8.36
N THR A 73 12.74 9.33 -8.25
CA THR A 73 12.63 8.12 -9.07
C THR A 73 11.36 7.34 -8.78
N GLY A 74 10.93 7.29 -7.51
CA GLY A 74 9.65 6.71 -7.11
C GLY A 74 8.45 7.48 -7.66
N SER A 75 8.49 8.82 -7.64
CA SER A 75 7.40 9.64 -8.20
C SER A 75 7.27 9.47 -9.70
N LEU A 76 8.39 9.38 -10.44
CA LEU A 76 8.38 9.07 -11.87
C LEU A 76 7.79 7.68 -12.15
N SER A 77 8.16 6.67 -11.35
CA SER A 77 7.62 5.31 -11.46
C SER A 77 6.10 5.29 -11.23
N ALA A 78 5.62 5.98 -10.20
CA ALA A 78 4.21 6.12 -9.90
C ALA A 78 3.45 6.81 -11.04
N ALA A 79 3.95 7.96 -11.52
CA ALA A 79 3.35 8.70 -12.63
C ALA A 79 3.26 7.86 -13.92
N HIS A 80 4.31 7.10 -14.22
CA HIS A 80 4.34 6.19 -15.37
C HIS A 80 3.28 5.08 -15.29
N GLY A 81 2.96 4.62 -14.06
CA GLY A 81 1.88 3.67 -13.78
C GLY A 81 0.48 4.31 -13.71
N GLY A 82 0.35 5.62 -13.93
CA GLY A 82 -0.94 6.34 -13.80
C GLY A 82 -1.33 6.65 -12.35
N VAL A 83 -0.41 6.46 -11.39
CA VAL A 83 -0.61 6.83 -9.99
C VAL A 83 -0.24 8.29 -9.80
N THR A 84 -1.21 9.12 -9.42
CA THR A 84 -1.04 10.57 -9.26
C THR A 84 -1.02 11.02 -7.81
N THR A 85 -1.26 10.11 -6.88
CA THR A 85 -1.24 10.37 -5.44
C THR A 85 -0.73 9.15 -4.70
N VAL A 86 0.21 9.34 -3.78
CA VAL A 86 0.79 8.26 -2.98
C VAL A 86 0.85 8.63 -1.50
N ILE A 87 0.82 7.61 -0.64
CA ILE A 87 1.13 7.72 0.78
C ILE A 87 2.38 6.89 1.08
N CYS A 88 3.44 7.58 1.52
CA CYS A 88 4.70 6.94 1.88
C CYS A 88 4.69 6.46 3.33
N MET A 89 5.24 5.26 3.56
CA MET A 89 5.37 4.67 4.90
C MET A 89 6.55 5.26 5.68
N ALA A 90 6.48 5.13 7.02
CA ALA A 90 7.38 5.80 7.95
C ALA A 90 8.76 5.13 8.15
N ASN A 91 8.98 3.92 7.60
CA ASN A 91 10.15 3.07 7.84
C ASN A 91 11.39 3.45 7.03
N THR A 92 11.75 4.71 7.08
CA THR A 92 12.97 5.31 6.51
C THR A 92 14.14 5.33 7.51
N SER A 93 15.29 5.89 7.13
CA SER A 93 16.46 6.08 8.02
C SER A 93 17.02 7.51 7.86
N PRO A 94 16.78 8.42 8.80
CA PRO A 94 16.01 8.23 10.05
C PRO A 94 14.54 7.92 9.80
N THR A 95 13.91 7.24 10.78
CA THR A 95 12.46 7.00 10.82
C THR A 95 11.69 8.32 10.87
N VAL A 96 10.49 8.37 10.28
CA VAL A 96 9.63 9.56 10.33
C VAL A 96 8.91 9.63 11.69
N ASP A 97 9.67 9.79 12.76
CA ASP A 97 9.20 9.80 14.15
C ASP A 97 9.29 11.17 14.84
N ASN A 98 9.65 12.20 14.08
CA ASN A 98 9.79 13.57 14.58
C ASN A 98 9.49 14.58 13.46
N VAL A 99 9.12 15.80 13.86
CA VAL A 99 8.72 16.88 12.95
C VAL A 99 9.81 17.26 11.93
N PRO A 100 11.09 17.44 12.30
CA PRO A 100 12.12 17.81 11.32
C PRO A 100 12.28 16.81 10.15
N VAL A 101 12.21 15.51 10.42
CA VAL A 101 12.30 14.49 9.35
C VAL A 101 11.07 14.55 8.44
N LEU A 102 9.87 14.69 9.03
CA LEU A 102 8.63 14.82 8.28
C LEU A 102 8.63 16.04 7.37
N GLU A 103 9.00 17.21 7.91
CA GLU A 103 9.02 18.47 7.15
C GLU A 103 10.03 18.44 6.00
N ASP A 104 11.21 17.81 6.19
CA ASP A 104 12.20 17.65 5.12
C ASP A 104 11.62 16.84 3.94
N ILE A 105 10.99 15.70 4.24
CA ILE A 105 10.36 14.85 3.20
C ILE A 105 9.25 15.63 2.48
N LEU A 106 8.33 16.26 3.22
CA LEU A 106 7.22 17.02 2.63
C LEU A 106 7.71 18.21 1.81
N GLN A 107 8.81 18.85 2.19
CA GLN A 107 9.38 19.95 1.43
C GLN A 107 9.97 19.46 0.09
N ARG A 108 10.68 18.33 0.09
CA ARG A 108 11.23 17.73 -1.13
C ARG A 108 10.13 17.21 -2.05
N ALA A 109 9.09 16.60 -1.48
CA ALA A 109 7.93 16.11 -2.22
C ALA A 109 7.19 17.18 -3.05
N LYS A 110 7.28 18.45 -2.66
CA LYS A 110 6.66 19.57 -3.42
C LYS A 110 7.25 19.80 -4.80
N ALA A 111 8.44 19.29 -5.09
CA ALA A 111 9.09 19.42 -6.38
C ALA A 111 8.64 18.36 -7.40
N GLU A 112 7.85 17.38 -6.98
CA GLU A 112 7.43 16.26 -7.80
C GLU A 112 6.08 16.50 -8.49
N ASP A 113 5.87 15.86 -9.62
CA ASP A 113 4.66 16.02 -10.44
C ASP A 113 3.42 15.30 -9.89
N ILE A 114 3.61 14.39 -8.93
CA ILE A 114 2.51 13.68 -8.24
C ILE A 114 2.32 14.23 -6.82
N ARG A 115 1.16 13.96 -6.21
CA ARG A 115 0.92 14.29 -4.81
C ARG A 115 1.53 13.22 -3.91
N ILE A 116 2.44 13.62 -3.04
CA ILE A 116 3.10 12.72 -2.08
C ILE A 116 2.69 13.12 -0.68
N TYR A 117 1.98 12.23 0.00
CA TYR A 117 1.67 12.32 1.42
C TYR A 117 2.61 11.41 2.21
N GLN A 118 2.84 11.75 3.47
CA GLN A 118 3.72 11.00 4.35
C GLN A 118 2.98 10.57 5.62
N ALA A 119 2.97 9.28 5.90
CA ALA A 119 2.61 8.76 7.21
C ALA A 119 3.79 8.89 8.17
N ALA A 120 3.54 9.23 9.44
CA ALA A 120 4.54 9.22 10.49
C ALA A 120 4.50 7.90 11.28
N SER A 121 5.57 7.59 12.03
CA SER A 121 5.58 6.38 12.83
C SER A 121 4.74 6.54 14.11
N ILE A 122 4.13 5.44 14.52
CA ILE A 122 3.39 5.32 15.78
C ILE A 122 4.37 5.40 16.96
N SER A 123 5.47 4.67 16.87
CA SER A 123 6.46 4.58 17.94
C SER A 123 7.81 5.15 17.53
N HIS A 124 8.55 5.67 18.48
CA HIS A 124 9.93 6.12 18.25
C HIS A 124 10.78 4.97 17.72
N SER A 125 11.45 5.23 16.59
CA SER A 125 12.34 4.27 15.90
C SER A 125 11.67 2.91 15.61
N LEU A 126 10.34 2.86 15.47
CA LEU A 126 9.52 1.66 15.19
C LEU A 126 9.69 0.56 16.26
N LYS A 127 9.93 0.90 17.52
CA LYS A 127 10.18 -0.10 18.58
C LYS A 127 8.93 -0.63 19.27
N GLY A 128 7.76 0.02 19.07
CA GLY A 128 6.53 -0.36 19.74
C GLY A 128 6.54 -0.17 21.26
N GLU A 129 7.36 0.75 21.79
CA GLU A 129 7.56 0.96 23.22
C GLU A 129 7.10 2.34 23.70
N THR A 130 7.36 3.38 22.92
CA THR A 130 7.05 4.77 23.27
C THR A 130 6.38 5.45 22.09
N LEU A 131 5.20 6.05 22.31
CA LEU A 131 4.49 6.81 21.28
C LEU A 131 5.31 8.04 20.87
N THR A 132 5.26 8.34 19.58
CA THR A 132 5.70 9.63 19.04
C THR A 132 4.77 10.75 19.51
N ASP A 133 5.18 12.00 19.33
CA ASP A 133 4.26 13.13 19.50
C ASP A 133 3.33 13.21 18.27
N MET A 134 2.30 12.32 18.27
CA MET A 134 1.36 12.18 17.16
C MET A 134 0.63 13.50 16.87
N LYS A 135 0.38 14.33 17.89
CA LYS A 135 -0.26 15.62 17.71
C LYS A 135 0.65 16.58 16.94
N ALA A 136 1.90 16.75 17.37
CA ALA A 136 2.85 17.62 16.68
C ALA A 136 3.12 17.14 15.23
N LEU A 137 3.24 15.83 15.01
CA LEU A 137 3.42 15.25 13.68
C LEU A 137 2.20 15.49 12.78
N LYS A 138 0.97 15.34 13.29
CA LYS A 138 -0.25 15.70 12.56
C LYS A 138 -0.26 17.17 12.17
N GLU A 139 0.03 18.07 13.11
CA GLU A 139 0.08 19.52 12.87
C GLU A 139 1.15 19.90 11.82
N ALA A 140 2.24 19.13 11.75
CA ALA A 140 3.30 19.29 10.75
C ALA A 140 2.95 18.69 9.38
N GLY A 141 1.83 17.95 9.25
CA GLY A 141 1.34 17.44 7.97
C GLY A 141 1.38 15.93 7.78
N ALA A 142 1.60 15.13 8.82
CA ALA A 142 1.42 13.68 8.72
C ALA A 142 -0.04 13.34 8.37
N CYS A 143 -0.24 12.51 7.34
CA CYS A 143 -1.57 12.12 6.88
C CYS A 143 -2.18 10.95 7.67
N GLY A 144 -1.38 10.23 8.45
CA GLY A 144 -1.73 9.08 9.28
C GLY A 144 -0.52 8.55 10.01
N PHE A 145 -0.68 7.43 10.71
CA PHE A 145 0.39 6.84 11.53
C PHE A 145 0.53 5.35 11.26
N THR A 146 1.79 4.88 11.20
CA THR A 146 2.10 3.47 10.96
C THR A 146 3.50 3.10 11.42
N ASP A 147 3.64 1.93 12.01
CA ASP A 147 4.95 1.28 12.19
C ASP A 147 5.16 0.18 11.12
N ASP A 148 4.68 0.43 9.91
CA ASP A 148 4.70 -0.55 8.83
C ASP A 148 6.03 -1.32 8.71
N GLY A 149 5.90 -2.64 8.47
CA GLY A 149 6.99 -3.61 8.47
C GLY A 149 7.35 -4.14 9.85
N ILE A 150 6.87 -3.52 10.94
CA ILE A 150 7.10 -3.98 12.32
C ILE A 150 5.77 -4.00 13.07
N PRO A 151 5.23 -5.20 13.41
CA PRO A 151 3.94 -5.29 14.09
C PRO A 151 4.02 -4.76 15.53
N LEU A 152 2.97 -4.11 15.98
CA LEU A 152 2.83 -3.69 17.38
C LEU A 152 2.47 -4.88 18.26
N LYS A 153 3.47 -5.55 18.84
CA LYS A 153 3.29 -6.78 19.62
C LYS A 153 2.56 -6.57 20.95
N ASN A 154 2.74 -5.42 21.58
CA ASN A 154 2.10 -5.11 22.86
C ASN A 154 0.70 -4.56 22.63
N ALA A 155 -0.33 -5.36 22.96
CA ALA A 155 -1.73 -4.99 22.78
C ALA A 155 -2.14 -3.71 23.54
N ALA A 156 -1.62 -3.49 24.75
CA ALA A 156 -1.92 -2.29 25.53
C ALA A 156 -1.30 -1.03 24.90
N PHE A 157 -0.10 -1.15 24.32
CA PHE A 157 0.53 -0.07 23.56
C PHE A 157 -0.26 0.22 22.27
N CYS A 158 -0.62 -0.82 21.52
CA CYS A 158 -1.44 -0.69 20.31
C CYS A 158 -2.78 0.00 20.60
N TYR A 159 -3.47 -0.42 21.67
CA TYR A 159 -4.74 0.19 22.08
C TYR A 159 -4.57 1.68 22.42
N LYS A 160 -3.52 2.03 23.18
CA LYS A 160 -3.21 3.43 23.49
C LYS A 160 -2.92 4.25 22.23
N ALA A 161 -2.19 3.69 21.27
CA ALA A 161 -1.94 4.34 19.97
C ALA A 161 -3.24 4.59 19.19
N MET A 162 -4.15 3.63 19.19
CA MET A 162 -5.47 3.77 18.58
C MET A 162 -6.31 4.84 19.27
N GLU A 163 -6.32 4.90 20.62
CA GLU A 163 -7.04 5.96 21.36
C GLU A 163 -6.49 7.36 21.02
N GLU A 164 -5.16 7.51 20.91
CA GLU A 164 -4.54 8.77 20.53
C GLU A 164 -4.90 9.15 19.09
N ALA A 165 -4.81 8.21 18.13
CA ALA A 165 -5.20 8.44 16.74
C ALA A 165 -6.68 8.84 16.62
N ALA A 166 -7.58 8.17 17.36
CA ALA A 166 -9.00 8.50 17.41
C ALA A 166 -9.24 9.93 17.94
N SER A 167 -8.53 10.31 19.02
CA SER A 167 -8.63 11.66 19.62
C SER A 167 -8.21 12.76 18.64
N LEU A 168 -7.22 12.45 17.83
CA LEU A 168 -6.69 13.33 16.78
C LEU A 168 -7.49 13.29 15.48
N ASN A 169 -8.44 12.36 15.33
CA ASN A 169 -9.17 12.11 14.09
C ASN A 169 -8.22 11.91 12.89
N VAL A 170 -7.31 10.97 13.02
CA VAL A 170 -6.36 10.54 11.99
C VAL A 170 -6.36 9.03 11.87
N PRO A 171 -6.16 8.45 10.67
CA PRO A 171 -6.06 7.01 10.52
C PRO A 171 -4.77 6.45 11.11
N ILE A 172 -4.84 5.19 11.54
CA ILE A 172 -3.70 4.38 11.95
C ILE A 172 -3.67 3.12 11.11
N SER A 173 -2.52 2.79 10.51
CA SER A 173 -2.33 1.62 9.65
C SER A 173 -1.40 0.62 10.31
N LEU A 174 -1.77 -0.66 10.26
CA LEU A 174 -1.10 -1.72 11.01
C LEU A 174 -0.64 -2.87 10.10
N HIS A 175 0.62 -3.25 10.28
CA HIS A 175 1.24 -4.41 9.67
C HIS A 175 1.02 -5.63 10.57
N GLU A 176 0.35 -6.64 10.04
CA GLU A 176 -0.17 -7.76 10.84
C GLU A 176 0.59 -9.06 10.58
N GLU A 177 1.80 -9.16 11.10
CA GLU A 177 2.58 -10.41 11.04
C GLU A 177 3.25 -10.67 12.40
N ASP A 178 2.69 -11.55 13.24
CA ASP A 178 3.28 -11.90 14.53
C ASP A 178 4.56 -12.71 14.35
N PRO A 179 5.74 -12.14 14.67
CA PRO A 179 7.02 -12.80 14.46
C PRO A 179 7.21 -14.03 15.34
N ALA A 180 6.37 -14.25 16.36
CA ALA A 180 6.43 -15.44 17.21
C ALA A 180 6.12 -16.73 16.44
N PHE A 181 5.39 -16.64 15.34
CA PHE A 181 5.03 -17.78 14.48
C PHE A 181 5.96 -17.96 13.28
N ILE A 182 6.82 -16.98 12.98
CA ILE A 182 7.57 -16.92 11.72
C ILE A 182 9.01 -17.42 11.91
N THR A 183 9.43 -18.39 11.09
CA THR A 183 10.83 -18.83 11.01
C THR A 183 11.52 -18.24 9.78
N ASN A 184 10.91 -18.36 8.59
CA ASN A 184 11.40 -17.73 7.36
C ASN A 184 10.33 -16.77 6.85
N ASN A 185 10.63 -15.50 6.89
CA ASN A 185 9.72 -14.46 6.43
C ASN A 185 9.56 -14.48 4.90
N GLY A 186 8.38 -14.09 4.40
CA GLY A 186 8.08 -14.00 2.98
C GLY A 186 7.91 -15.33 2.25
N ILE A 187 7.75 -16.43 2.99
CA ILE A 187 7.44 -17.76 2.46
C ILE A 187 6.22 -18.29 3.22
N ASN A 188 5.14 -18.63 2.54
CA ASN A 188 3.98 -19.25 3.17
C ASN A 188 4.35 -20.62 3.76
N HIS A 189 3.94 -20.89 5.01
CA HIS A 189 4.11 -22.22 5.59
C HIS A 189 2.99 -23.15 5.11
N GLY A 190 3.37 -24.19 4.37
CA GLY A 190 2.48 -25.17 3.75
C GLY A 190 3.23 -26.01 2.72
N ASP A 191 2.52 -26.62 1.79
CA ASP A 191 3.05 -27.57 0.79
C ASP A 191 4.26 -27.02 0.00
N VAL A 192 4.26 -25.73 -0.34
CA VAL A 192 5.37 -25.10 -1.07
C VAL A 192 6.61 -25.00 -0.18
N SER A 193 6.47 -24.54 1.06
CA SER A 193 7.59 -24.43 2.00
C SER A 193 8.17 -25.80 2.34
N GLU A 194 7.33 -26.85 2.43
CA GLU A 194 7.77 -28.23 2.64
C GLU A 194 8.60 -28.73 1.44
N LYS A 195 8.15 -28.47 0.20
CA LYS A 195 8.95 -28.78 -1.00
C LYS A 195 10.29 -28.05 -1.04
N LEU A 196 10.34 -26.84 -0.49
CA LEU A 196 11.57 -26.05 -0.38
C LEU A 196 12.44 -26.45 0.81
N GLY A 197 11.94 -27.34 1.70
CA GLY A 197 12.65 -27.80 2.90
C GLY A 197 12.79 -26.74 4.00
N VAL A 198 11.85 -25.80 4.08
CA VAL A 198 11.89 -24.67 5.03
C VAL A 198 10.58 -24.56 5.82
N TYR A 199 10.66 -24.03 7.05
CA TYR A 199 9.48 -23.59 7.80
C TYR A 199 9.24 -22.11 7.51
N GLY A 200 8.07 -21.77 6.95
CA GLY A 200 7.73 -20.43 6.52
C GLY A 200 7.00 -19.58 7.58
N SER A 201 6.17 -18.67 7.09
CA SER A 201 5.25 -17.82 7.84
C SER A 201 3.83 -18.38 7.71
N PRO A 202 3.29 -19.07 8.73
CA PRO A 202 1.92 -19.59 8.68
C PRO A 202 0.90 -18.45 8.73
N SER A 203 -0.29 -18.67 8.16
CA SER A 203 -1.36 -17.65 8.10
C SER A 203 -1.81 -17.18 9.48
N ILE A 204 -1.70 -18.04 10.52
CA ILE A 204 -2.00 -17.65 11.90
C ILE A 204 -1.16 -16.46 12.40
N ALA A 205 0.02 -16.22 11.83
CA ALA A 205 0.83 -15.05 12.15
C ALA A 205 0.11 -13.74 11.82
N GLU A 206 -0.61 -13.70 10.70
CA GLU A 206 -1.47 -12.58 10.31
C GLU A 206 -2.80 -12.60 11.07
N GLU A 207 -3.49 -13.72 11.03
CA GLU A 207 -4.85 -13.88 11.56
C GLU A 207 -4.98 -13.52 13.04
N SER A 208 -3.96 -13.86 13.85
CA SER A 208 -3.98 -13.60 15.30
C SER A 208 -3.88 -12.10 15.61
N LEU A 209 -3.03 -11.36 14.88
CA LEU A 209 -2.93 -9.91 15.03
C LEU A 209 -4.15 -9.20 14.45
N VAL A 210 -4.63 -9.59 13.28
CA VAL A 210 -5.87 -9.06 12.69
C VAL A 210 -7.04 -9.22 13.66
N ALA A 211 -7.23 -10.41 14.27
CA ALA A 211 -8.29 -10.63 15.25
C ALA A 211 -8.17 -9.70 16.46
N ARG A 212 -6.96 -9.55 17.00
CA ARG A 212 -6.66 -8.66 18.13
C ARG A 212 -6.96 -7.21 17.78
N ASP A 213 -6.44 -6.74 16.65
CA ASP A 213 -6.46 -5.31 16.32
C ASP A 213 -7.81 -4.85 15.79
N CYS A 214 -8.57 -5.71 15.13
CA CYS A 214 -9.99 -5.47 14.86
C CYS A 214 -10.81 -5.30 16.16
N MET A 215 -10.53 -6.11 17.19
CA MET A 215 -11.18 -5.95 18.50
C MET A 215 -10.77 -4.64 19.17
N LEU A 216 -9.49 -4.25 19.11
CA LEU A 216 -9.00 -3.00 19.66
C LEU A 216 -9.59 -1.79 18.91
N ALA A 217 -9.70 -1.85 17.58
CA ALA A 217 -10.35 -0.84 16.75
C ALA A 217 -11.82 -0.63 17.15
N LEU A 218 -12.57 -1.73 17.31
CA LEU A 218 -13.97 -1.68 17.77
C LEU A 218 -14.12 -0.98 19.13
N ARG A 219 -13.16 -1.15 20.03
CA ARG A 219 -13.23 -0.62 21.40
C ARG A 219 -12.71 0.81 21.52
N SER A 220 -11.67 1.17 20.77
CA SER A 220 -11.08 2.52 20.74
C SER A 220 -11.89 3.50 19.90
N GLY A 221 -12.64 3.01 18.92
CA GLY A 221 -13.32 3.83 17.92
C GLY A 221 -12.37 4.49 16.91
N ALA A 222 -11.11 4.06 16.87
CA ALA A 222 -10.12 4.53 15.92
C ALA A 222 -10.47 4.10 14.48
N ASP A 223 -10.01 4.89 13.53
CA ASP A 223 -10.05 4.61 12.10
C ASP A 223 -8.81 3.80 11.75
N VAL A 224 -8.96 2.49 11.54
CA VAL A 224 -7.83 1.55 11.42
C VAL A 224 -7.78 0.95 10.03
N VAL A 225 -6.61 1.00 9.42
CA VAL A 225 -6.31 0.33 8.15
C VAL A 225 -5.50 -0.93 8.44
N ILE A 226 -6.04 -2.09 8.08
CA ILE A 226 -5.31 -3.36 8.10
C ILE A 226 -4.59 -3.51 6.77
N GLN A 227 -3.25 -3.47 6.82
CA GLN A 227 -2.41 -3.42 5.63
C GLN A 227 -2.32 -4.79 4.94
N HIS A 228 -2.16 -4.77 3.61
CA HIS A 228 -1.76 -5.88 2.72
C HIS A 228 -2.24 -7.28 3.15
N ILE A 229 -3.56 -7.45 3.31
CA ILE A 229 -4.17 -8.73 3.69
C ILE A 229 -3.77 -9.87 2.74
N SER A 230 -3.30 -10.98 3.30
CA SER A 230 -2.87 -12.16 2.57
C SER A 230 -3.70 -13.42 2.86
N SER A 231 -4.33 -13.52 4.03
CA SER A 231 -5.11 -14.69 4.46
C SER A 231 -6.62 -14.52 4.26
N GLY A 232 -7.28 -15.54 3.75
CA GLY A 232 -8.75 -15.59 3.65
C GLY A 232 -9.45 -15.51 5.01
N ARG A 233 -8.85 -16.05 6.07
CA ARG A 233 -9.40 -15.94 7.43
C ARG A 233 -9.34 -14.50 7.94
N SER A 234 -8.32 -13.74 7.58
CA SER A 234 -8.24 -12.31 7.90
C SER A 234 -9.39 -11.54 7.26
N VAL A 235 -9.75 -11.85 6.01
CA VAL A 235 -10.92 -11.25 5.35
C VAL A 235 -12.22 -11.55 6.12
N GLU A 236 -12.42 -12.78 6.59
CA GLU A 236 -13.60 -13.13 7.38
C GLU A 236 -13.66 -12.37 8.71
N LEU A 237 -12.53 -12.23 9.40
CA LEU A 237 -12.42 -11.48 10.65
C LEU A 237 -12.77 -10.00 10.44
N ILE A 238 -12.20 -9.37 9.43
CA ILE A 238 -12.47 -7.96 9.11
C ILE A 238 -13.96 -7.76 8.79
N ARG A 239 -14.55 -8.64 7.96
CA ARG A 239 -15.98 -8.61 7.64
C ARG A 239 -16.83 -8.68 8.88
N MET A 240 -16.50 -9.58 9.81
CA MET A 240 -17.22 -9.77 11.07
C MET A 240 -17.16 -8.51 11.95
N PHE A 241 -15.98 -7.89 12.09
CA PHE A 241 -15.83 -6.70 12.94
C PHE A 241 -16.42 -5.43 12.29
N LYS A 242 -16.34 -5.29 10.97
CA LYS A 242 -17.04 -4.22 10.22
C LYS A 242 -18.57 -4.31 10.48
N ALA A 243 -19.13 -5.51 10.44
CA ALA A 243 -20.55 -5.72 10.74
C ALA A 243 -20.93 -5.37 12.19
N GLN A 244 -20.00 -5.36 13.13
CA GLN A 244 -20.18 -4.92 14.51
C GLN A 244 -19.97 -3.41 14.70
N GLY A 245 -19.61 -2.68 13.66
CA GLY A 245 -19.43 -1.22 13.67
C GLY A 245 -18.01 -0.76 13.96
N ALA A 246 -17.00 -1.63 13.86
CA ALA A 246 -15.60 -1.21 13.88
C ALA A 246 -15.29 -0.38 12.63
N LYS A 247 -14.58 0.74 12.81
CA LYS A 247 -14.11 1.58 11.73
C LYS A 247 -12.84 0.97 11.14
N LEU A 248 -13.02 0.00 10.28
CA LEU A 248 -11.95 -0.75 9.64
C LEU A 248 -11.92 -0.49 8.14
N HIS A 249 -10.74 -0.33 7.63
CA HIS A 249 -10.40 -0.41 6.22
C HIS A 249 -9.40 -1.52 6.03
N ALA A 250 -9.38 -2.14 4.86
CA ALA A 250 -8.44 -3.20 4.55
C ALA A 250 -7.83 -2.99 3.18
N GLU A 251 -6.55 -3.28 3.07
CA GLU A 251 -5.80 -3.24 1.82
C GLU A 251 -5.57 -4.64 1.27
N ALA A 252 -5.68 -4.80 -0.05
CA ALA A 252 -5.12 -5.93 -0.76
C ALA A 252 -4.11 -5.46 -1.79
N THR A 253 -3.01 -6.19 -1.93
CA THR A 253 -2.02 -5.87 -2.96
C THR A 253 -2.29 -6.66 -4.22
N PRO A 254 -1.92 -6.15 -5.41
CA PRO A 254 -2.08 -6.86 -6.67
C PRO A 254 -1.49 -8.27 -6.65
N HIS A 255 -0.32 -8.46 -6.03
CA HIS A 255 0.31 -9.77 -5.98
C HIS A 255 -0.47 -10.79 -5.12
N HIS A 256 -1.17 -10.36 -4.05
CA HIS A 256 -1.97 -11.27 -3.22
C HIS A 256 -3.27 -11.74 -3.87
N PHE A 257 -3.83 -11.01 -4.82
CA PHE A 257 -5.02 -11.47 -5.56
C PHE A 257 -4.73 -12.01 -6.97
N THR A 258 -3.47 -11.97 -7.44
CA THR A 258 -3.10 -12.52 -8.77
C THR A 258 -2.23 -13.76 -8.70
N LEU A 259 -1.42 -13.93 -7.65
CA LEU A 259 -0.45 -15.01 -7.50
C LEU A 259 -0.74 -15.86 -6.28
N THR A 260 -0.16 -17.07 -6.27
CA THR A 260 -0.14 -17.98 -5.13
C THR A 260 1.29 -18.27 -4.71
N ASP A 261 1.47 -18.97 -3.59
CA ASP A 261 2.77 -19.40 -3.08
C ASP A 261 3.52 -20.33 -4.06
N GLU A 262 2.82 -20.96 -5.02
CA GLU A 262 3.45 -21.74 -6.09
C GLU A 262 4.39 -20.92 -6.97
N ALA A 263 4.17 -19.60 -7.08
CA ALA A 263 5.08 -18.69 -7.79
C ALA A 263 6.52 -18.73 -7.25
N LEU A 264 6.71 -19.08 -5.98
CA LEU A 264 8.06 -19.25 -5.39
C LEU A 264 8.84 -20.39 -6.04
N LEU A 265 8.17 -21.44 -6.52
CA LEU A 265 8.82 -22.59 -7.16
C LEU A 265 9.36 -22.22 -8.56
N GLU A 266 8.73 -21.26 -9.23
CA GLU A 266 9.09 -20.81 -10.57
C GLU A 266 10.06 -19.61 -10.53
N HIS A 267 9.77 -18.63 -9.66
CA HIS A 267 10.44 -17.32 -9.67
C HIS A 267 11.40 -17.10 -8.47
N GLY A 268 11.47 -18.04 -7.53
CA GLY A 268 12.37 -17.97 -6.38
C GLY A 268 12.19 -16.67 -5.57
N THR A 269 13.30 -15.99 -5.29
CA THR A 269 13.29 -14.72 -4.52
C THR A 269 12.50 -13.60 -5.19
N LEU A 270 12.23 -13.69 -6.49
CA LEU A 270 11.38 -12.74 -7.17
C LEU A 270 9.90 -12.86 -6.78
N ALA A 271 9.44 -13.98 -6.25
CA ALA A 271 8.11 -14.19 -5.71
C ALA A 271 8.06 -14.19 -4.17
N LYS A 272 9.15 -13.82 -3.50
CA LYS A 272 9.20 -13.69 -2.04
C LYS A 272 8.55 -12.36 -1.62
N MET A 273 7.38 -12.41 -0.96
CA MET A 273 6.59 -11.26 -0.51
C MET A 273 6.46 -11.25 1.02
N ASN A 274 6.22 -10.10 1.59
CA ASN A 274 5.96 -9.94 3.01
C ASN A 274 4.77 -9.00 3.26
N PRO A 275 3.58 -9.52 3.64
CA PRO A 275 3.25 -10.93 3.91
C PRO A 275 3.44 -11.85 2.71
N PRO A 276 3.62 -13.17 2.91
CA PRO A 276 3.88 -14.09 1.81
C PRO A 276 2.66 -14.27 0.90
N LEU A 277 2.90 -14.61 -0.35
CA LEU A 277 1.87 -15.17 -1.22
C LEU A 277 1.31 -16.43 -0.56
N ARG A 278 0.00 -16.58 -0.56
CA ARG A 278 -0.71 -17.67 0.11
C ARG A 278 -1.28 -18.67 -0.89
N THR A 279 -2.15 -19.54 -0.40
CA THR A 279 -2.81 -20.57 -1.20
C THR A 279 -3.82 -19.98 -2.18
N GLU A 280 -4.25 -20.79 -3.16
CA GLU A 280 -5.33 -20.42 -4.07
C GLU A 280 -6.64 -20.09 -3.33
N ALA A 281 -6.93 -20.79 -2.23
CA ALA A 281 -8.12 -20.51 -1.42
C ALA A 281 -8.06 -19.11 -0.79
N ASP A 282 -6.89 -18.70 -0.29
CA ASP A 282 -6.68 -17.35 0.25
C ASP A 282 -6.81 -16.28 -0.84
N ARG A 283 -6.18 -16.52 -2.00
CA ARG A 283 -6.26 -15.62 -3.16
C ARG A 283 -7.71 -15.38 -3.59
N LEU A 284 -8.50 -16.43 -3.68
CA LEU A 284 -9.93 -16.32 -4.02
C LEU A 284 -10.73 -15.59 -2.95
N ALA A 285 -10.43 -15.80 -1.66
CA ALA A 285 -11.07 -15.10 -0.56
C ALA A 285 -10.79 -13.58 -0.58
N ILE A 286 -9.57 -13.19 -0.95
CA ILE A 286 -9.21 -11.77 -1.14
C ILE A 286 -10.02 -11.17 -2.30
N ILE A 287 -10.13 -11.87 -3.44
CA ILE A 287 -10.95 -11.41 -4.56
C ILE A 287 -12.42 -11.22 -4.16
N GLU A 288 -12.98 -12.16 -3.40
CA GLU A 288 -14.35 -12.01 -2.90
C GLU A 288 -14.46 -10.85 -1.89
N GLY A 289 -13.44 -10.64 -1.04
CA GLY A 289 -13.38 -9.49 -0.13
C GLY A 289 -13.34 -8.13 -0.87
N LEU A 290 -12.67 -8.06 -2.02
CA LEU A 290 -12.68 -6.87 -2.90
C LEU A 290 -14.07 -6.67 -3.55
N LYS A 291 -14.73 -7.74 -3.97
CA LYS A 291 -16.06 -7.66 -4.61
C LYS A 291 -17.17 -7.26 -3.65
N ASP A 292 -17.14 -7.74 -2.42
CA ASP A 292 -18.19 -7.47 -1.43
C ASP A 292 -17.91 -6.21 -0.58
N GLY A 293 -16.76 -5.55 -0.80
CA GLY A 293 -16.37 -4.32 -0.10
C GLY A 293 -15.84 -4.56 1.31
N THR A 294 -15.51 -5.79 1.68
CA THR A 294 -14.78 -6.08 2.92
C THR A 294 -13.36 -5.50 2.84
N ILE A 295 -12.73 -5.61 1.67
CA ILE A 295 -11.47 -4.97 1.35
C ILE A 295 -11.79 -3.74 0.51
N ASP A 296 -11.43 -2.56 1.01
CA ASP A 296 -11.82 -1.26 0.42
C ASP A 296 -10.74 -0.69 -0.50
N LEU A 297 -9.50 -1.10 -0.31
CA LEU A 297 -8.33 -0.47 -0.90
C LEU A 297 -7.50 -1.50 -1.68
N ILE A 298 -7.03 -1.09 -2.84
CA ILE A 298 -5.94 -1.76 -3.55
C ILE A 298 -4.72 -0.87 -3.39
N ALA A 299 -3.72 -1.36 -2.67
CA ALA A 299 -2.45 -0.68 -2.45
C ALA A 299 -1.30 -1.58 -2.91
N THR A 300 -0.22 -1.02 -3.45
CA THR A 300 0.80 -1.85 -4.08
C THR A 300 1.82 -2.43 -3.12
N ASP A 301 2.01 -1.80 -1.96
CA ASP A 301 3.17 -2.03 -1.10
C ASP A 301 4.48 -1.92 -1.92
N HIS A 302 4.55 -0.87 -2.80
CA HIS A 302 5.75 -0.60 -3.57
C HIS A 302 6.96 -0.42 -2.65
N ALA A 303 7.82 -1.44 -2.53
CA ALA A 303 8.93 -1.51 -1.59
C ALA A 303 10.22 -2.04 -2.28
N PRO A 304 10.85 -1.23 -3.15
CA PRO A 304 11.96 -1.67 -4.01
C PRO A 304 13.18 -2.15 -3.23
N HIS A 305 13.85 -3.16 -3.81
CA HIS A 305 15.08 -3.76 -3.34
C HIS A 305 16.15 -3.76 -4.41
N SER A 306 17.43 -3.69 -4.02
CA SER A 306 18.54 -3.73 -4.98
C SER A 306 18.68 -5.13 -5.61
N ALA A 307 19.34 -5.18 -6.79
CA ALA A 307 19.61 -6.44 -7.46
C ALA A 307 20.44 -7.41 -6.59
N GLU A 308 21.37 -6.85 -5.79
CA GLU A 308 22.17 -7.64 -4.86
C GLU A 308 21.35 -8.25 -3.72
N GLU A 309 20.36 -7.50 -3.21
CA GLU A 309 19.43 -8.03 -2.20
C GLU A 309 18.58 -9.15 -2.76
N LYS A 310 18.14 -9.04 -4.02
CA LYS A 310 17.36 -10.08 -4.72
C LYS A 310 18.15 -11.32 -5.11
N ALA A 311 19.46 -11.19 -5.30
CA ALA A 311 20.33 -12.31 -5.64
C ALA A 311 20.66 -13.23 -4.45
N LYS A 312 20.24 -12.89 -3.23
CA LYS A 312 20.51 -13.70 -2.04
C LYS A 312 19.71 -14.99 -2.02
N PRO A 313 20.15 -16.02 -1.29
CA PRO A 313 19.37 -17.23 -1.07
C PRO A 313 18.01 -16.94 -0.46
N LEU A 314 17.01 -17.74 -0.82
CA LEU A 314 15.61 -17.59 -0.38
C LEU A 314 15.45 -17.57 1.15
N THR A 315 16.32 -18.30 1.86
CA THR A 315 16.29 -18.48 3.33
C THR A 315 17.28 -17.59 4.06
N GLU A 316 18.04 -16.74 3.36
CA GLU A 316 18.98 -15.84 4.03
C GLU A 316 18.20 -14.73 4.76
N GLU A 317 18.17 -14.84 6.11
CA GLU A 317 17.56 -13.82 6.96
C GLU A 317 18.32 -12.50 6.85
N LYS A 318 17.61 -11.43 6.51
CA LYS A 318 17.92 -10.11 7.03
C LYS A 318 16.80 -9.69 7.97
N ARG A 319 17.16 -9.35 9.19
CA ARG A 319 16.28 -8.59 10.08
C ARG A 319 16.02 -7.22 9.46
N GLY A 320 14.85 -7.06 8.91
CA GLY A 320 14.40 -5.81 8.28
C GLY A 320 13.91 -6.04 6.86
N SER A 321 12.62 -5.99 6.68
CA SER A 321 11.85 -5.76 5.44
C SER A 321 12.52 -6.12 4.10
N ASP A 322 12.85 -7.39 3.89
CA ASP A 322 13.20 -7.88 2.55
C ASP A 322 11.90 -8.12 1.78
N ARG A 323 11.41 -7.08 1.08
CA ARG A 323 10.16 -7.12 0.32
C ARG A 323 10.43 -7.15 -1.16
N LEU A 324 9.62 -7.86 -1.87
CA LEU A 324 9.71 -8.02 -3.32
C LEU A 324 8.58 -7.30 -4.02
N PHE A 325 8.89 -6.74 -5.19
CA PHE A 325 7.96 -6.16 -6.13
C PHE A 325 7.67 -7.03 -7.33
N LEU A 326 6.41 -7.16 -7.65
CA LEU A 326 5.91 -7.66 -8.92
C LEU A 326 5.35 -6.61 -9.86
N LEU A 327 5.13 -5.40 -9.39
CA LEU A 327 4.95 -4.29 -10.32
C LEU A 327 6.32 -3.71 -10.64
N ARG A 328 7.09 -4.41 -11.47
CA ARG A 328 8.04 -3.71 -12.32
C ARG A 328 7.22 -2.68 -13.08
N SER A 329 7.55 -1.40 -12.93
CA SER A 329 7.37 -0.49 -14.05
C SER A 329 7.80 -1.26 -15.30
N VAL A 330 6.88 -1.47 -16.23
CA VAL A 330 7.17 -2.12 -17.51
C VAL A 330 8.38 -1.41 -18.07
N PRO A 331 9.48 -2.11 -18.47
CA PRO A 331 10.62 -1.44 -19.04
C PRO A 331 10.15 -0.59 -20.22
N ALA A 332 10.55 0.67 -20.25
CA ALA A 332 10.28 1.53 -21.39
C ALA A 332 10.77 0.81 -22.66
N GLY A 333 9.84 0.33 -23.51
CA GLY A 333 10.19 -0.37 -24.76
C GLY A 333 9.35 -1.60 -25.08
N LEU A 334 8.50 -2.11 -24.17
CA LEU A 334 7.58 -3.19 -24.53
C LEU A 334 6.31 -2.63 -25.17
N SER A 335 5.88 -3.26 -26.28
CA SER A 335 4.64 -2.89 -26.94
C SER A 335 3.41 -3.23 -26.08
N PRO A 336 2.26 -2.57 -26.29
CA PRO A 336 1.03 -2.84 -25.52
C PRO A 336 0.56 -4.30 -25.52
N HIS A 337 1.04 -5.14 -26.46
CA HIS A 337 0.70 -6.56 -26.58
C HIS A 337 1.59 -7.50 -25.75
N GLU A 338 2.69 -6.99 -25.17
CA GLU A 338 3.61 -7.77 -24.32
C GLU A 338 3.40 -7.53 -22.83
N GLN A 339 2.30 -6.83 -22.47
CA GLN A 339 1.98 -6.37 -21.10
C GLN A 339 0.79 -7.12 -20.48
N VAL A 340 0.33 -8.23 -21.07
CA VAL A 340 -0.77 -9.05 -20.53
C VAL A 340 -0.23 -10.39 -20.04
#